data_db1445f4b6b35112431befde5073c204
#
_entry.id   db1445f4b6b35112431befde5073c204
#
_cell.length_a   1.000
_cell.length_b   1.000
_cell.length_c   1.000
_cell.angle_alpha   90.00
_cell.angle_beta   90.00
_cell.angle_gamma   90.00
#
_symmetry.space_group_name_H-M   'P 1'
#
loop_
_entity.id
_entity.type
_entity.pdbx_description
1 polymer ?
#
loop_
_entity_poly.entity_id
_entity_poly.type
_entity_poly.pdbx_seq_one_letter_code
_entity_poly.pdbx_strand_id
1 'polypeptide(L)'
;MGRGVRRKTGSVRTPLAGELDDATLVQAYPEAGVEVYRLPAGESVEARKPVLNAAPEVRFAGRVLVDPGTDEPVLYTENIFVKFVDRVDHEHCLGVLAEAGLRVKEVVEYATNAYFTAAPEGTGQRVFDIANSLLSRDDVEYCHPELIRRRSRKAVFPQQWHLKKTVIGGATVDAHAGVEAAHTVTRGAGVTIAIIDDGVDIDHPEFTGGRKVVAPRDVTLQINDPRPKDVFGTGPDNGENHGTACAGVACANGKAGASGVAPEAALMPIRLASGLGSQAEARAFVWAADHGADVISCSWGPPDGAWFRPNDPLHNKVVRLPASTRLAIEHAVTKGRGGKGCVVLFAAGNGNESVDNDGYASFAKVIAVAACNDTGKRSVYSDFGKAVWCAFPSSDFRHAPFGHPAPLTPGIWTVDRRGRDGYNSGNPDSGDGAGNYTNDFGGTSSACPGAAGVVALVLSVNPDLAWHEVKDLLKGACDKIDPQGGRYGADGHSDKYGYGRLNALTAVRAARPAVPSPLPVR
;
A
#
# COMPACT_ATOMS: atom_id res chain seq x y z
N MET A 1 -19.98 15.62 5.43
CA MET A 1 -20.18 16.16 4.07
C MET A 1 -19.36 17.44 3.93
N GLY A 2 -18.44 17.50 2.97
CA GLY A 2 -17.60 18.67 2.73
C GLY A 2 -18.20 19.62 1.70
N ARG A 3 -17.80 20.89 1.72
CA ARG A 3 -18.20 21.94 0.75
C ARG A 3 -17.01 22.49 0.02
N GLY A 4 -17.17 22.76 -1.30
CA GLY A 4 -16.24 23.56 -2.08
C GLY A 4 -16.75 24.98 -2.24
N VAL A 5 -15.91 25.95 -1.97
CA VAL A 5 -16.14 27.38 -2.21
C VAL A 5 -15.09 27.88 -3.18
N ARG A 6 -15.51 28.43 -4.31
CA ARG A 6 -14.59 29.03 -5.30
C ARG A 6 -14.56 30.55 -5.13
N ARG A 7 -13.38 31.13 -4.87
CA ARG A 7 -13.18 32.57 -4.77
C ARG A 7 -12.88 33.20 -6.12
N LYS A 8 -13.17 34.48 -6.29
CA LYS A 8 -12.75 35.26 -7.46
C LYS A 8 -11.23 35.44 -7.44
N THR A 9 -10.58 35.27 -8.58
CA THR A 9 -9.14 35.47 -8.74
C THR A 9 -8.74 36.89 -8.35
N GLY A 10 -7.80 37.02 -7.39
CA GLY A 10 -7.24 38.32 -7.00
C GLY A 10 -7.58 38.83 -5.59
N SER A 11 -8.43 38.15 -4.80
CA SER A 11 -8.69 38.58 -3.44
C SER A 11 -7.62 38.05 -2.45
N VAL A 12 -7.01 38.97 -1.71
CA VAL A 12 -6.21 38.68 -0.52
C VAL A 12 -7.05 37.84 0.44
N ARG A 13 -6.44 36.87 1.12
CA ARG A 13 -7.06 36.01 2.16
C ARG A 13 -7.72 36.85 3.25
N THR A 14 -8.95 37.26 3.04
CA THR A 14 -9.84 37.64 4.12
C THR A 14 -10.71 36.42 4.43
N PRO A 15 -10.79 35.94 5.67
CA PRO A 15 -11.77 34.94 6.05
C PRO A 15 -13.14 35.43 5.59
N LEU A 16 -14.02 34.52 5.11
CA LEU A 16 -15.45 34.77 5.06
C LEU A 16 -15.91 34.93 6.51
N ALA A 17 -15.69 36.15 7.02
CA ALA A 17 -15.83 36.43 8.44
C ALA A 17 -17.31 36.16 8.88
N GLY A 18 -17.44 35.28 9.82
CA GLY A 18 -18.71 34.91 10.46
C GLY A 18 -19.44 33.70 9.87
N GLU A 19 -19.36 33.45 8.55
CA GLU A 19 -20.22 32.43 7.92
C GLU A 19 -19.61 31.02 7.93
N LEU A 20 -18.30 30.89 8.16
CA LEU A 20 -17.55 29.64 8.19
C LEU A 20 -16.71 29.48 9.47
N ASP A 21 -16.90 30.35 10.48
CA ASP A 21 -16.11 30.33 11.72
C ASP A 21 -16.28 29.02 12.53
N ASP A 22 -17.44 28.40 12.41
CA ASP A 22 -17.81 27.12 13.03
C ASP A 22 -17.52 25.91 12.15
N ALA A 23 -17.08 26.13 10.90
CA ALA A 23 -16.78 25.08 9.95
C ALA A 23 -15.29 24.75 9.94
N THR A 24 -14.96 23.47 9.80
CA THR A 24 -13.58 23.01 9.71
C THR A 24 -13.10 23.02 8.26
N LEU A 25 -12.02 23.75 7.96
CA LEU A 25 -11.34 23.67 6.67
C LEU A 25 -10.74 22.27 6.49
N VAL A 26 -11.25 21.51 5.53
CA VAL A 26 -10.78 20.15 5.21
C VAL A 26 -9.66 20.18 4.17
N GLN A 27 -9.79 21.06 3.16
CA GLN A 27 -8.87 21.14 2.04
C GLN A 27 -8.93 22.49 1.34
N ALA A 28 -7.80 22.94 0.81
CA ALA A 28 -7.71 24.11 -0.03
C ALA A 28 -6.99 23.79 -1.35
N TYR A 29 -7.44 24.43 -2.44
CA TYR A 29 -6.82 24.44 -3.75
C TYR A 29 -6.51 25.90 -4.13
N PRO A 30 -5.39 26.47 -3.63
CA PRO A 30 -5.12 27.90 -3.76
C PRO A 30 -5.07 28.38 -5.21
N GLU A 31 -4.48 27.57 -6.11
CA GLU A 31 -4.36 27.90 -7.53
C GLU A 31 -5.71 27.93 -8.27
N ALA A 32 -6.67 27.13 -7.80
CA ALA A 32 -8.04 27.09 -8.30
C ALA A 32 -8.96 28.06 -7.55
N GLY A 33 -8.51 28.67 -6.46
CA GLY A 33 -9.31 29.50 -5.58
C GLY A 33 -10.46 28.73 -4.92
N VAL A 34 -10.25 27.45 -4.57
CA VAL A 34 -11.29 26.59 -4.00
C VAL A 34 -10.90 26.14 -2.61
N GLU A 35 -11.85 26.21 -1.68
CA GLU A 35 -11.72 25.70 -0.32
C GLU A 35 -12.88 24.76 0.00
N VAL A 36 -12.58 23.68 0.74
CA VAL A 36 -13.53 22.64 1.17
C VAL A 36 -13.69 22.70 2.67
N TYR A 37 -14.89 22.84 3.14
CA TYR A 37 -15.21 22.93 4.56
C TYR A 37 -16.14 21.80 4.99
N ARG A 38 -15.94 21.33 6.23
CA ARG A 38 -16.86 20.44 6.93
C ARG A 38 -17.70 21.27 7.89
N LEU A 39 -19.00 21.21 7.72
CA LEU A 39 -19.93 21.85 8.64
C LEU A 39 -20.06 21.04 9.93
N PRO A 40 -20.41 21.67 11.06
CA PRO A 40 -20.81 21.01 12.28
C PRO A 40 -21.91 19.98 12.06
N ALA A 41 -21.94 18.96 12.94
CA ALA A 41 -22.97 17.92 12.89
C ALA A 41 -24.37 18.54 13.11
N GLY A 42 -25.32 18.16 12.25
CA GLY A 42 -26.70 18.66 12.29
C GLY A 42 -26.97 19.90 11.43
N GLU A 43 -25.94 20.54 10.87
CA GLU A 43 -26.16 21.70 10.00
C GLU A 43 -26.49 21.31 8.55
N SER A 44 -27.41 22.06 7.95
CA SER A 44 -27.86 21.87 6.59
C SER A 44 -26.97 22.61 5.60
N VAL A 45 -26.43 21.87 4.61
CA VAL A 45 -25.72 22.43 3.46
C VAL A 45 -26.63 23.39 2.69
N GLU A 46 -27.89 23.05 2.54
CA GLU A 46 -28.86 23.83 1.74
C GLU A 46 -29.24 25.14 2.42
N ALA A 47 -29.18 25.22 3.77
CA ALA A 47 -29.39 26.45 4.49
C ALA A 47 -28.23 27.45 4.35
N ARG A 48 -26.99 26.98 4.35
CA ARG A 48 -25.80 27.84 4.24
C ARG A 48 -25.44 28.26 2.80
N LYS A 49 -25.82 27.48 1.81
CA LYS A 49 -25.49 27.71 0.41
C LYS A 49 -25.97 29.07 -0.12
N PRO A 50 -27.22 29.54 0.11
CA PRO A 50 -27.66 30.84 -0.37
C PRO A 50 -26.87 32.01 0.22
N VAL A 51 -26.54 31.94 1.51
CA VAL A 51 -25.79 32.98 2.22
C VAL A 51 -24.37 33.07 1.68
N LEU A 52 -23.69 31.92 1.47
CA LEU A 52 -22.36 31.87 0.91
C LEU A 52 -22.33 32.37 -0.55
N ASN A 53 -23.32 32.02 -1.36
CA ASN A 53 -23.39 32.48 -2.76
C ASN A 53 -23.73 33.98 -2.87
N ALA A 54 -24.28 34.58 -1.83
CA ALA A 54 -24.54 36.03 -1.79
C ALA A 54 -23.28 36.85 -1.43
N ALA A 55 -22.23 36.22 -0.91
CA ALA A 55 -20.99 36.90 -0.55
C ALA A 55 -20.22 37.32 -1.81
N PRO A 56 -19.77 38.60 -1.90
CA PRO A 56 -19.13 39.14 -3.13
C PRO A 56 -17.85 38.41 -3.56
N GLU A 57 -17.13 37.82 -2.60
CA GLU A 57 -15.90 37.07 -2.79
C GLU A 57 -16.13 35.60 -3.21
N VAL A 58 -17.36 35.10 -3.10
CA VAL A 58 -17.73 33.73 -3.44
C VAL A 58 -18.31 33.70 -4.86
N ARG A 59 -17.68 32.95 -5.74
CA ARG A 59 -18.21 32.70 -7.08
C ARG A 59 -19.28 31.60 -7.06
N PHE A 60 -19.07 30.57 -6.26
CA PHE A 60 -19.96 29.41 -6.16
C PHE A 60 -19.74 28.69 -4.83
N ALA A 61 -20.83 28.32 -4.16
CA ALA A 61 -20.83 27.44 -3.03
C ALA A 61 -21.74 26.24 -3.32
N GLY A 62 -21.19 25.01 -3.21
CA GLY A 62 -21.90 23.79 -3.54
C GLY A 62 -21.52 22.61 -2.65
N ARG A 63 -22.22 21.50 -2.82
CA ARG A 63 -21.84 20.22 -2.19
C ARG A 63 -20.53 19.74 -2.80
N VAL A 64 -19.77 19.00 -2.00
CA VAL A 64 -18.60 18.27 -2.44
C VAL A 64 -18.95 16.79 -2.46
N LEU A 65 -18.58 16.12 -3.56
CA LEU A 65 -18.63 14.66 -3.64
C LEU A 65 -17.53 14.09 -2.75
N VAL A 66 -17.75 12.86 -2.31
CA VAL A 66 -16.76 12.10 -1.56
C VAL A 66 -16.51 10.80 -2.33
N ASP A 67 -15.25 10.50 -2.57
CA ASP A 67 -14.87 9.22 -3.17
C ASP A 67 -15.14 8.11 -2.16
N PRO A 68 -16.02 7.13 -2.47
CA PRO A 68 -16.43 6.11 -1.50
C PRO A 68 -15.30 5.15 -1.11
N GLY A 69 -14.23 5.09 -1.91
CA GLY A 69 -13.07 4.24 -1.65
C GLY A 69 -12.02 4.89 -0.77
N THR A 70 -11.91 6.22 -0.78
CA THR A 70 -10.83 6.95 -0.08
C THR A 70 -11.32 7.98 0.93
N ASP A 71 -12.62 8.26 0.97
CA ASP A 71 -13.24 9.34 1.75
C ASP A 71 -12.66 10.73 1.43
N GLU A 72 -11.96 10.87 0.27
CA GLU A 72 -11.38 12.13 -0.16
C GLU A 72 -12.40 13.01 -0.90
N PRO A 73 -12.32 14.34 -0.74
CA PRO A 73 -13.17 15.26 -1.47
C PRO A 73 -12.90 15.21 -2.98
N VAL A 74 -13.97 15.09 -3.77
CA VAL A 74 -13.96 15.22 -5.23
C VAL A 74 -14.78 16.44 -5.60
N LEU A 75 -14.14 17.44 -6.17
CA LEU A 75 -14.82 18.64 -6.67
C LEU A 75 -15.35 18.38 -8.07
N TYR A 76 -16.46 19.03 -8.42
CA TYR A 76 -16.93 19.12 -9.79
C TYR A 76 -17.03 20.58 -10.22
N THR A 77 -16.90 20.80 -11.51
CA THR A 77 -17.10 22.12 -12.12
C THR A 77 -18.37 22.10 -12.96
N GLU A 78 -18.72 23.25 -13.52
CA GLU A 78 -19.80 23.38 -14.51
C GLU A 78 -19.34 23.07 -15.94
N ASN A 79 -18.14 22.51 -16.10
CA ASN A 79 -17.66 22.00 -17.38
C ASN A 79 -18.07 20.53 -17.55
N ILE A 80 -18.37 20.17 -18.79
CA ILE A 80 -18.72 18.81 -19.18
C ILE A 80 -17.85 18.41 -20.37
N PHE A 81 -17.20 17.27 -20.27
CA PHE A 81 -16.55 16.63 -21.40
C PHE A 81 -17.57 15.76 -22.15
N VAL A 82 -17.63 15.92 -23.47
CA VAL A 82 -18.52 15.14 -24.34
C VAL A 82 -17.73 14.61 -25.54
N LYS A 83 -17.82 13.32 -25.79
CA LYS A 83 -17.28 12.64 -26.96
C LYS A 83 -18.42 11.95 -27.68
N PHE A 84 -18.66 12.34 -28.91
CA PHE A 84 -19.59 11.64 -29.78
C PHE A 84 -18.89 10.51 -30.55
N VAL A 85 -19.64 9.56 -31.06
CA VAL A 85 -19.11 8.52 -31.91
C VAL A 85 -18.51 9.13 -33.19
N ASP A 86 -17.43 8.56 -33.72
CA ASP A 86 -16.65 9.18 -34.81
C ASP A 86 -17.44 9.36 -36.12
N ARG A 87 -18.49 8.57 -36.34
CA ARG A 87 -19.33 8.61 -37.55
C ARG A 87 -20.29 9.81 -37.64
N VAL A 88 -20.46 10.56 -36.58
CA VAL A 88 -21.36 11.70 -36.50
C VAL A 88 -20.64 12.93 -37.08
N ASP A 89 -21.35 13.77 -37.85
CA ASP A 89 -20.78 14.99 -38.38
C ASP A 89 -20.67 16.07 -37.29
N HIS A 90 -19.74 17.01 -37.54
CA HIS A 90 -19.42 18.07 -36.58
C HIS A 90 -20.60 19.02 -36.32
N GLU A 91 -21.40 19.35 -37.33
CA GLU A 91 -22.55 20.25 -37.18
C GLU A 91 -23.63 19.65 -36.31
N HIS A 92 -23.88 18.37 -36.47
CA HIS A 92 -24.78 17.62 -35.58
C HIS A 92 -24.30 17.64 -34.13
N CYS A 93 -23.01 17.39 -33.90
CA CYS A 93 -22.44 17.45 -32.54
C CYS A 93 -22.69 18.83 -31.90
N LEU A 94 -22.41 19.91 -32.63
CA LEU A 94 -22.64 21.28 -32.15
C LEU A 94 -24.13 21.55 -31.88
N GLY A 95 -25.03 21.05 -32.73
CA GLY A 95 -26.46 21.14 -32.54
C GLY A 95 -26.92 20.50 -31.22
N VAL A 96 -26.51 19.26 -30.98
CA VAL A 96 -26.82 18.53 -29.72
C VAL A 96 -26.27 19.27 -28.51
N LEU A 97 -25.05 19.78 -28.55
CA LEU A 97 -24.48 20.55 -27.44
C LEU A 97 -25.27 21.85 -27.18
N ALA A 98 -25.69 22.54 -28.23
CA ALA A 98 -26.49 23.76 -28.10
C ALA A 98 -27.89 23.48 -27.54
N GLU A 99 -28.57 22.39 -27.97
CA GLU A 99 -29.85 21.94 -27.41
C GLU A 99 -29.74 21.59 -25.93
N ALA A 100 -28.60 21.00 -25.50
CA ALA A 100 -28.31 20.73 -24.09
C ALA A 100 -27.94 21.98 -23.28
N GLY A 101 -27.93 23.18 -23.92
CA GLY A 101 -27.56 24.44 -23.29
C GLY A 101 -26.06 24.55 -22.98
N LEU A 102 -25.22 23.79 -23.66
CA LEU A 102 -23.79 23.76 -23.47
C LEU A 102 -23.05 24.64 -24.47
N ARG A 103 -22.10 25.44 -23.99
CA ARG A 103 -21.20 26.23 -24.81
C ARG A 103 -19.87 25.54 -24.99
N VAL A 104 -19.44 25.28 -26.20
CA VAL A 104 -18.11 24.73 -26.49
C VAL A 104 -17.02 25.68 -26.00
N LYS A 105 -16.09 25.18 -25.18
CA LYS A 105 -14.89 25.86 -24.70
C LYS A 105 -13.68 25.52 -25.54
N GLU A 106 -13.57 24.24 -25.88
CA GLU A 106 -12.44 23.70 -26.61
C GLU A 106 -12.88 22.48 -27.43
N VAL A 107 -12.42 22.40 -28.65
CA VAL A 107 -12.48 21.18 -29.47
C VAL A 107 -11.21 20.42 -29.23
N VAL A 108 -11.32 19.13 -28.89
CA VAL A 108 -10.17 18.30 -28.54
C VAL A 108 -9.47 17.84 -29.81
N GLU A 109 -8.27 18.35 -30.08
CA GLU A 109 -7.55 18.12 -31.34
C GLU A 109 -7.06 16.65 -31.53
N TYR A 110 -6.87 15.92 -30.44
CA TYR A 110 -6.37 14.54 -30.45
C TYR A 110 -7.47 13.48 -30.45
N ALA A 111 -8.75 13.89 -30.54
CA ALA A 111 -9.89 12.97 -30.56
C ALA A 111 -11.03 13.51 -31.43
N THR A 112 -11.49 12.71 -32.39
CA THR A 112 -12.60 13.08 -33.28
C THR A 112 -13.87 13.34 -32.48
N ASN A 113 -14.60 14.40 -32.77
CA ASN A 113 -15.89 14.74 -32.17
C ASN A 113 -15.88 14.79 -30.63
N ALA A 114 -14.79 15.29 -30.04
CA ALA A 114 -14.62 15.44 -28.60
C ALA A 114 -14.55 16.93 -28.23
N TYR A 115 -15.27 17.32 -27.17
CA TYR A 115 -15.45 18.72 -26.78
C TYR A 115 -15.35 18.87 -25.26
N PHE A 116 -14.61 19.88 -24.81
CA PHE A 116 -14.81 20.48 -23.50
C PHE A 116 -15.86 21.58 -23.61
N THR A 117 -16.92 21.47 -22.83
CA THR A 117 -18.04 22.39 -22.85
C THR A 117 -18.26 23.01 -21.47
N ALA A 118 -19.00 24.12 -21.41
CA ALA A 118 -19.44 24.73 -20.16
C ALA A 118 -20.97 24.82 -20.16
N ALA A 119 -21.55 24.37 -19.06
CA ALA A 119 -22.94 24.68 -18.72
C ALA A 119 -23.07 26.14 -18.22
N PRO A 120 -24.26 26.70 -18.24
CA PRO A 120 -24.50 28.04 -17.70
C PRO A 120 -24.05 28.19 -16.25
N GLU A 121 -23.58 29.38 -15.88
CA GLU A 121 -23.17 29.67 -14.51
C GLU A 121 -24.37 29.47 -13.56
N GLY A 122 -24.14 28.77 -12.41
CA GLY A 122 -25.18 28.41 -11.45
C GLY A 122 -25.88 27.10 -11.74
N THR A 123 -25.51 26.36 -12.78
CA THR A 123 -26.03 25.00 -13.05
C THR A 123 -25.74 24.07 -11.86
N GLY A 124 -24.55 24.18 -11.26
CA GLY A 124 -24.18 23.42 -10.07
C GLY A 124 -24.30 21.92 -10.27
N GLN A 125 -24.95 21.22 -9.32
CA GLN A 125 -25.07 19.75 -9.37
C GLN A 125 -25.85 19.22 -10.58
N ARG A 126 -26.70 20.04 -11.23
CA ARG A 126 -27.45 19.63 -12.43
C ARG A 126 -26.56 19.27 -13.62
N VAL A 127 -25.25 19.58 -13.57
CA VAL A 127 -24.29 19.12 -14.60
C VAL A 127 -24.27 17.58 -14.72
N PHE A 128 -24.57 16.86 -13.64
CA PHE A 128 -24.68 15.41 -13.66
C PHE A 128 -25.92 14.94 -14.42
N ASP A 129 -27.05 15.64 -14.28
CA ASP A 129 -28.29 15.33 -14.99
C ASP A 129 -28.10 15.58 -16.50
N ILE A 130 -27.45 16.70 -16.86
CA ILE A 130 -27.12 17.02 -18.25
C ILE A 130 -26.20 15.95 -18.84
N ALA A 131 -25.14 15.59 -18.12
CA ALA A 131 -24.18 14.58 -18.59
C ALA A 131 -24.85 13.19 -18.74
N ASN A 132 -25.70 12.78 -17.81
CA ASN A 132 -26.44 11.53 -17.89
C ASN A 132 -27.45 11.53 -19.07
N SER A 133 -28.14 12.65 -19.30
CA SER A 133 -29.04 12.80 -20.44
C SER A 133 -28.31 12.67 -21.77
N LEU A 134 -27.13 13.31 -21.90
CA LEU A 134 -26.30 13.18 -23.10
C LEU A 134 -25.74 11.77 -23.25
N LEU A 135 -25.27 11.15 -22.17
CA LEU A 135 -24.71 9.79 -22.20
C LEU A 135 -25.75 8.73 -22.56
N SER A 136 -27.05 9.01 -22.34
CA SER A 136 -28.14 8.09 -22.74
C SER A 136 -28.43 8.06 -24.25
N ARG A 137 -27.78 8.91 -25.03
CA ARG A 137 -27.95 8.96 -26.50
C ARG A 137 -27.04 7.96 -27.20
N ASP A 138 -27.52 7.35 -28.28
CA ASP A 138 -26.76 6.37 -29.08
C ASP A 138 -25.58 6.99 -29.88
N ASP A 139 -25.57 8.31 -30.02
CA ASP A 139 -24.52 9.06 -30.72
C ASP A 139 -23.45 9.62 -29.79
N VAL A 140 -23.55 9.45 -28.46
CA VAL A 140 -22.58 9.89 -27.46
C VAL A 140 -21.83 8.69 -26.87
N GLU A 141 -20.51 8.69 -27.00
CA GLU A 141 -19.64 7.63 -26.53
C GLU A 141 -19.21 7.85 -25.08
N TYR A 142 -18.81 9.09 -24.72
CA TYR A 142 -18.44 9.49 -23.36
C TYR A 142 -19.07 10.84 -23.02
N CYS A 143 -19.59 10.96 -21.80
CA CYS A 143 -20.03 12.23 -21.26
C CYS A 143 -19.90 12.23 -19.74
N HIS A 144 -19.22 13.22 -19.19
CA HIS A 144 -19.10 13.37 -17.75
C HIS A 144 -18.76 14.82 -17.36
N PRO A 145 -19.19 15.30 -16.19
CA PRO A 145 -18.72 16.56 -15.63
C PRO A 145 -17.21 16.50 -15.38
N GLU A 146 -16.54 17.64 -15.45
CA GLU A 146 -15.14 17.76 -15.07
C GLU A 146 -15.02 17.57 -13.55
N LEU A 147 -14.26 16.55 -13.13
CA LEU A 147 -13.99 16.22 -11.73
C LEU A 147 -12.56 16.61 -11.38
N ILE A 148 -12.40 17.40 -10.31
CA ILE A 148 -11.10 17.83 -9.81
C ILE A 148 -10.81 17.07 -8.54
N ARG A 149 -9.69 16.33 -8.54
CA ARG A 149 -9.15 15.61 -7.40
C ARG A 149 -7.81 16.19 -7.01
N ARG A 150 -7.45 16.10 -5.74
CA ARG A 150 -6.10 16.49 -5.30
C ARG A 150 -5.07 15.60 -5.99
N ARG A 151 -4.10 16.20 -6.67
CA ARG A 151 -2.86 15.49 -6.99
C ARG A 151 -2.04 15.36 -5.71
N SER A 152 -2.11 14.23 -5.03
CA SER A 152 -1.09 13.86 -4.07
C SER A 152 0.09 13.30 -4.86
N ARG A 153 1.28 13.85 -4.67
CA ARG A 153 2.51 13.12 -4.98
C ARG A 153 2.57 11.99 -3.95
N LYS A 154 2.08 10.82 -4.32
CA LYS A 154 2.33 9.58 -3.57
C LYS A 154 3.77 9.20 -3.85
N ALA A 155 4.70 9.85 -3.17
CA ALA A 155 6.11 9.65 -3.37
C ALA A 155 6.61 8.55 -2.44
N VAL A 156 7.42 7.67 -2.97
CA VAL A 156 8.36 6.89 -2.16
C VAL A 156 9.35 7.90 -1.56
N PHE A 157 9.50 7.87 -0.24
CA PHE A 157 10.31 8.86 0.48
C PHE A 157 11.81 8.64 0.23
N PRO A 158 12.64 9.68 0.30
CA PRO A 158 14.08 9.57 0.01
C PRO A 158 14.81 8.55 0.88
N GLN A 159 14.37 8.34 2.11
CA GLN A 159 14.96 7.41 3.06
C GLN A 159 14.66 5.94 2.74
N GLN A 160 13.67 5.68 1.88
CA GLN A 160 13.17 4.33 1.57
C GLN A 160 13.98 3.68 0.44
N TRP A 161 15.26 3.44 0.68
CA TRP A 161 16.19 2.84 -0.28
C TRP A 161 15.75 1.44 -0.77
N HIS A 162 15.02 0.71 0.05
CA HIS A 162 14.49 -0.61 -0.30
C HIS A 162 13.42 -0.56 -1.42
N LEU A 163 12.79 0.60 -1.63
CA LEU A 163 11.74 0.79 -2.64
C LEU A 163 12.25 1.40 -3.94
N LYS A 164 13.33 2.21 -3.89
CA LYS A 164 13.89 2.92 -5.03
C LYS A 164 15.37 3.20 -4.87
N LYS A 165 16.04 3.48 -6.00
CA LYS A 165 17.39 4.06 -6.01
C LYS A 165 17.38 5.43 -5.33
N THR A 166 18.32 5.66 -4.43
CA THR A 166 18.42 6.89 -3.68
C THR A 166 19.86 7.20 -3.25
N VAL A 167 20.06 8.37 -2.62
CA VAL A 167 21.33 8.75 -2.00
C VAL A 167 21.08 8.96 -0.51
N ILE A 168 21.83 8.25 0.33
CA ILE A 168 21.76 8.34 1.79
C ILE A 168 23.18 8.56 2.31
N GLY A 169 23.38 9.60 3.15
CA GLY A 169 24.70 9.92 3.69
C GLY A 169 25.80 10.16 2.64
N GLY A 170 25.42 10.59 1.42
CA GLY A 170 26.34 10.77 0.29
C GLY A 170 26.62 9.49 -0.52
N ALA A 171 26.18 8.31 -0.08
CA ALA A 171 26.32 7.05 -0.80
C ALA A 171 25.12 6.78 -1.70
N THR A 172 25.35 6.36 -2.95
CA THR A 172 24.29 5.89 -3.83
C THR A 172 23.91 4.45 -3.46
N VAL A 173 22.65 4.23 -3.12
CA VAL A 173 22.07 2.93 -2.82
C VAL A 173 21.16 2.51 -3.98
N ASP A 174 21.46 1.38 -4.62
CA ASP A 174 20.77 0.86 -5.81
C ASP A 174 20.34 -0.62 -5.63
N ALA A 175 20.28 -1.06 -4.37
CA ALA A 175 19.91 -2.44 -4.03
C ALA A 175 18.39 -2.59 -3.72
N HIS A 176 17.56 -1.82 -4.40
CA HIS A 176 16.11 -1.75 -4.18
C HIS A 176 15.32 -2.86 -4.91
N ALA A 177 14.06 -3.04 -4.52
CA ALA A 177 13.15 -4.02 -5.12
C ALA A 177 12.32 -3.49 -6.32
N GLY A 178 12.63 -2.34 -6.88
CA GLY A 178 11.94 -1.77 -8.05
C GLY A 178 10.49 -1.32 -7.79
N VAL A 179 10.13 -1.02 -6.56
CA VAL A 179 8.76 -0.72 -6.14
C VAL A 179 8.25 0.60 -6.72
N GLU A 180 9.06 1.67 -6.68
CA GLU A 180 8.66 2.97 -7.24
C GLU A 180 8.29 2.85 -8.73
N ALA A 181 9.03 2.05 -9.48
CA ALA A 181 8.70 1.76 -10.89
C ALA A 181 7.42 0.92 -11.03
N ALA A 182 7.17 -0.05 -10.13
CA ALA A 182 5.92 -0.82 -10.12
C ALA A 182 4.70 0.04 -9.82
N HIS A 183 4.85 1.10 -9.01
CA HIS A 183 3.78 2.05 -8.71
C HIS A 183 3.27 2.83 -9.94
N THR A 184 3.99 2.84 -11.05
CA THR A 184 3.49 3.38 -12.34
C THR A 184 2.44 2.47 -12.98
N VAL A 185 2.35 1.21 -12.55
CA VAL A 185 1.41 0.20 -13.06
C VAL A 185 0.27 -0.03 -12.07
N THR A 186 0.59 -0.25 -10.81
CA THR A 186 -0.38 -0.51 -9.74
C THR A 186 0.21 -0.14 -8.38
N ARG A 187 -0.67 0.09 -7.40
CA ARG A 187 -0.31 0.40 -6.01
C ARG A 187 -0.96 -0.56 -5.01
N GLY A 188 -1.55 -1.67 -5.51
CA GLY A 188 -2.13 -2.72 -4.69
C GLY A 188 -3.61 -2.53 -4.34
N ALA A 189 -4.33 -1.64 -5.03
CA ALA A 189 -5.75 -1.42 -4.77
C ALA A 189 -6.57 -2.72 -4.95
N GLY A 190 -7.57 -2.91 -4.08
CA GLY A 190 -8.47 -4.08 -4.10
C GLY A 190 -7.90 -5.33 -3.42
N VAL A 191 -6.70 -5.29 -2.88
CA VAL A 191 -6.04 -6.42 -2.20
C VAL A 191 -5.94 -6.16 -0.70
N THR A 192 -6.13 -7.19 0.11
CA THR A 192 -6.01 -7.16 1.57
C THR A 192 -4.79 -7.94 2.04
N ILE A 193 -3.90 -7.27 2.78
CA ILE A 193 -2.73 -7.89 3.42
C ILE A 193 -3.03 -8.08 4.91
N ALA A 194 -3.06 -9.33 5.37
CA ALA A 194 -3.09 -9.65 6.80
C ALA A 194 -1.66 -9.62 7.35
N ILE A 195 -1.44 -8.84 8.41
CA ILE A 195 -0.22 -8.85 9.21
C ILE A 195 -0.56 -9.55 10.52
N ILE A 196 -0.04 -10.77 10.70
CA ILE A 196 -0.18 -11.54 11.95
C ILE A 196 1.08 -11.28 12.77
N ASP A 197 0.96 -10.48 13.83
CA ASP A 197 2.12 -10.00 14.58
C ASP A 197 1.73 -9.57 16.02
N ASP A 198 2.61 -8.90 16.75
CA ASP A 198 2.42 -8.45 18.14
C ASP A 198 1.37 -7.33 18.33
N GLY A 199 0.94 -6.71 17.25
CA GLY A 199 -0.07 -5.65 17.23
C GLY A 199 0.24 -4.57 16.20
N VAL A 200 -0.74 -3.70 15.91
CA VAL A 200 -0.56 -2.58 14.99
C VAL A 200 -1.21 -1.32 15.56
N ASP A 201 -0.49 -0.20 15.59
CA ASP A 201 -1.05 1.12 15.87
C ASP A 201 -1.87 1.61 14.67
N ILE A 202 -3.12 1.16 14.60
CA ILE A 202 -4.04 1.45 13.49
C ILE A 202 -4.47 2.92 13.41
N ASP A 203 -4.20 3.72 14.43
CA ASP A 203 -4.48 5.16 14.41
C ASP A 203 -3.34 5.97 13.80
N HIS A 204 -2.23 5.33 13.42
CA HIS A 204 -1.12 6.00 12.74
C HIS A 204 -1.61 6.62 11.41
N PRO A 205 -1.20 7.85 11.05
CA PRO A 205 -1.66 8.54 9.83
C PRO A 205 -1.52 7.74 8.54
N GLU A 206 -0.53 6.84 8.47
CA GLU A 206 -0.31 5.97 7.31
C GLU A 206 -1.31 4.80 7.22
N PHE A 207 -2.13 4.57 8.24
CA PHE A 207 -3.17 3.54 8.24
C PHE A 207 -4.57 4.11 8.30
N THR A 208 -4.73 5.45 8.16
CA THR A 208 -6.02 6.12 8.19
C THR A 208 -6.59 6.37 6.80
N GLY A 209 -7.92 6.53 6.73
CA GLY A 209 -8.67 6.89 5.52
C GLY A 209 -9.31 5.71 4.81
N GLY A 210 -10.58 5.86 4.44
CA GLY A 210 -11.36 4.89 3.67
C GLY A 210 -11.44 3.50 4.29
N ARG A 211 -11.19 2.49 3.47
CA ARG A 211 -11.12 1.08 3.89
C ARG A 211 -9.68 0.63 4.14
N LYS A 212 -8.81 1.49 4.67
CA LYS A 212 -7.40 1.11 4.86
C LYS A 212 -7.22 -0.01 5.88
N VAL A 213 -7.96 0.02 6.99
CA VAL A 213 -7.96 -1.07 7.99
C VAL A 213 -9.27 -1.84 7.86
N VAL A 214 -9.17 -3.17 7.72
CA VAL A 214 -10.30 -4.09 7.57
C VAL A 214 -10.18 -5.27 8.52
N ALA A 215 -11.30 -5.77 9.05
CA ALA A 215 -11.39 -6.95 9.91
C ALA A 215 -10.29 -7.06 11.00
N PRO A 216 -10.01 -5.97 11.76
CA PRO A 216 -8.98 -5.99 12.80
C PRO A 216 -9.30 -7.02 13.88
N ARG A 217 -8.28 -7.71 14.41
CA ARG A 217 -8.50 -8.78 15.41
C ARG A 217 -7.32 -8.92 16.37
N ASP A 218 -7.61 -9.12 17.64
CA ASP A 218 -6.73 -9.75 18.60
C ASP A 218 -7.23 -11.18 18.80
N VAL A 219 -6.46 -12.17 18.31
CA VAL A 219 -6.86 -13.59 18.40
C VAL A 219 -6.54 -14.20 19.75
N THR A 220 -5.66 -13.59 20.55
CA THR A 220 -5.33 -14.00 21.91
C THR A 220 -6.45 -13.61 22.86
N LEU A 221 -6.88 -12.35 22.83
CA LEU A 221 -7.96 -11.83 23.68
C LEU A 221 -9.35 -12.02 23.07
N GLN A 222 -9.44 -12.40 21.79
CA GLN A 222 -10.68 -12.59 21.03
C GLN A 222 -11.53 -11.31 20.90
N ILE A 223 -10.89 -10.14 20.75
CA ILE A 223 -11.53 -8.83 20.56
C ILE A 223 -11.15 -8.22 19.21
N ASN A 224 -11.91 -7.22 18.74
CA ASN A 224 -11.67 -6.55 17.46
C ASN A 224 -10.76 -5.31 17.60
N ASP A 225 -9.84 -5.33 18.55
CA ASP A 225 -8.84 -4.29 18.75
C ASP A 225 -7.44 -4.87 18.63
N PRO A 226 -6.72 -4.62 17.52
CA PRO A 226 -5.41 -5.20 17.22
C PRO A 226 -4.25 -4.35 17.74
N ARG A 227 -4.54 -3.29 18.52
CA ARG A 227 -3.48 -2.39 19.00
C ARG A 227 -2.57 -3.10 19.99
N PRO A 228 -1.31 -2.66 20.07
CA PRO A 228 -0.37 -3.08 21.11
C PRO A 228 -0.99 -2.99 22.51
N LYS A 229 -0.70 -3.96 23.36
CA LYS A 229 -1.18 -4.03 24.76
C LYS A 229 -0.04 -3.93 25.76
N ASP A 230 1.20 -3.95 25.26
CA ASP A 230 2.43 -3.82 26.05
C ASP A 230 2.52 -4.80 27.23
N VAL A 231 2.10 -6.04 26.99
CA VAL A 231 2.06 -7.08 28.03
C VAL A 231 3.45 -7.43 28.60
N PHE A 232 4.52 -7.11 27.87
CA PHE A 232 5.92 -7.32 28.29
C PHE A 232 6.66 -6.03 28.60
N GLY A 233 6.03 -4.85 28.49
CA GLY A 233 6.60 -3.53 28.70
C GLY A 233 6.45 -2.61 27.48
N THR A 234 7.02 -1.42 27.57
CA THR A 234 7.02 -0.39 26.52
C THR A 234 8.44 -0.05 26.05
N GLY A 235 8.56 0.73 24.98
CA GLY A 235 9.84 1.21 24.44
C GLY A 235 10.49 0.25 23.46
N PRO A 236 11.71 0.57 22.99
CA PRO A 236 12.35 -0.10 21.85
C PRO A 236 12.52 -1.62 22.00
N ASP A 237 12.87 -2.07 23.22
CA ASP A 237 13.28 -3.46 23.46
C ASP A 237 12.14 -4.35 23.96
N ASN A 238 11.10 -3.79 24.57
CA ASN A 238 10.05 -4.54 25.24
C ASN A 238 8.63 -4.23 24.74
N GLY A 239 8.46 -3.17 23.95
CA GLY A 239 7.16 -2.78 23.42
C GLY A 239 6.70 -3.69 22.28
N GLU A 240 5.38 -3.82 22.12
CA GLU A 240 4.76 -4.48 20.97
C GLU A 240 4.81 -3.54 19.75
N ASN A 241 6.01 -3.36 19.15
CA ASN A 241 6.32 -2.38 18.11
C ASN A 241 6.39 -3.02 16.72
N HIS A 242 6.69 -4.31 16.69
CA HIS A 242 7.13 -5.04 15.52
C HIS A 242 6.06 -5.10 14.42
N GLY A 243 4.83 -5.43 14.76
CA GLY A 243 3.73 -5.52 13.79
C GLY A 243 3.36 -4.18 13.15
N THR A 244 3.52 -3.05 13.88
CA THR A 244 3.32 -1.70 13.32
C THR A 244 4.34 -1.42 12.23
N ALA A 245 5.61 -1.74 12.46
CA ALA A 245 6.69 -1.56 11.49
C ALA A 245 6.52 -2.51 10.28
N CYS A 246 6.16 -3.78 10.49
CA CYS A 246 5.82 -4.74 9.43
C CYS A 246 4.67 -4.24 8.55
N ALA A 247 3.59 -3.75 9.14
CA ALA A 247 2.46 -3.17 8.42
C ALA A 247 2.88 -1.93 7.61
N GLY A 248 3.79 -1.13 8.15
CA GLY A 248 4.37 0.02 7.48
C GLY A 248 5.10 -0.36 6.19
N VAL A 249 6.01 -1.35 6.27
CA VAL A 249 6.74 -1.86 5.10
C VAL A 249 5.79 -2.44 4.05
N ALA A 250 4.79 -3.22 4.45
CA ALA A 250 3.84 -3.83 3.53
C ALA A 250 2.97 -2.80 2.81
N CYS A 251 2.31 -1.91 3.56
CA CYS A 251 1.20 -1.15 3.01
C CYS A 251 0.94 0.24 3.62
N ALA A 252 1.92 0.91 4.26
CA ALA A 252 1.76 2.32 4.63
C ALA A 252 1.27 3.14 3.43
N ASN A 253 0.30 4.05 3.63
CA ASN A 253 -0.39 4.69 2.51
C ASN A 253 0.44 5.74 1.73
N GLY A 254 1.61 6.15 2.25
CA GLY A 254 2.52 7.10 1.61
C GLY A 254 2.06 8.55 1.67
N LYS A 255 1.21 8.93 2.60
CA LYS A 255 0.64 10.28 2.70
C LYS A 255 1.40 11.19 3.66
N ALA A 256 2.02 10.63 4.70
CA ALA A 256 2.59 11.42 5.79
C ALA A 256 4.12 11.32 5.90
N GLY A 257 4.74 10.15 5.82
CA GLY A 257 6.19 10.01 5.99
C GLY A 257 6.80 8.70 5.53
N ALA A 258 5.99 7.66 5.26
CA ALA A 258 6.46 6.39 4.71
C ALA A 258 5.45 5.79 3.73
N SER A 259 5.94 5.23 2.63
CA SER A 259 5.14 4.41 1.72
C SER A 259 5.40 2.93 1.99
N GLY A 260 4.38 2.12 2.05
CA GLY A 260 4.52 0.68 1.92
C GLY A 260 4.79 0.27 0.47
N VAL A 261 5.13 -1.00 0.28
CA VAL A 261 5.28 -1.60 -1.05
C VAL A 261 3.96 -1.58 -1.81
N ALA A 262 2.83 -1.85 -1.15
CA ALA A 262 1.47 -1.80 -1.71
C ALA A 262 0.60 -0.76 -0.98
N PRO A 263 0.81 0.55 -1.20
CA PRO A 263 0.22 1.60 -0.35
C PRO A 263 -1.30 1.75 -0.51
N GLU A 264 -1.91 1.18 -1.54
CA GLU A 264 -3.38 1.18 -1.73
C GLU A 264 -4.02 -0.15 -1.33
N ALA A 265 -3.23 -1.15 -0.89
CA ALA A 265 -3.77 -2.36 -0.29
C ALA A 265 -4.41 -2.06 1.07
N ALA A 266 -5.46 -2.80 1.40
CA ALA A 266 -6.04 -2.78 2.73
C ALA A 266 -5.15 -3.57 3.71
N LEU A 267 -5.12 -3.13 4.94
CA LEU A 267 -4.43 -3.78 6.06
C LEU A 267 -5.44 -4.55 6.91
N MET A 268 -5.22 -5.83 7.12
CA MET A 268 -5.92 -6.64 8.12
C MET A 268 -4.95 -6.93 9.27
N PRO A 269 -4.95 -6.11 10.34
CA PRO A 269 -4.05 -6.30 11.46
C PRO A 269 -4.60 -7.38 12.39
N ILE A 270 -3.78 -8.40 12.67
CA ILE A 270 -4.12 -9.53 13.55
C ILE A 270 -3.07 -9.64 14.65
N ARG A 271 -3.44 -9.22 15.86
CA ARG A 271 -2.56 -9.34 17.02
C ARG A 271 -2.56 -10.78 17.54
N LEU A 272 -1.36 -11.34 17.67
CA LEU A 272 -1.06 -12.65 18.21
C LEU A 272 0.01 -12.51 19.31
N ALA A 273 -0.39 -12.58 20.57
CA ALA A 273 0.49 -12.47 21.73
C ALA A 273 0.66 -13.82 22.47
N SER A 274 0.41 -14.92 21.81
CA SER A 274 0.54 -16.27 22.35
C SER A 274 1.65 -17.05 21.67
N GLY A 275 2.21 -18.04 22.37
CA GLY A 275 3.32 -18.85 21.89
C GLY A 275 2.95 -19.73 20.69
N LEU A 276 3.99 -20.24 20.02
CA LEU A 276 3.90 -21.13 18.87
C LEU A 276 3.09 -22.40 19.17
N GLY A 277 2.27 -22.83 18.21
CA GLY A 277 1.40 -24.00 18.32
C GLY A 277 0.14 -23.77 19.14
N SER A 278 -0.11 -22.53 19.57
CA SER A 278 -1.31 -22.19 20.34
C SER A 278 -2.59 -22.23 19.50
N GLN A 279 -3.73 -22.36 20.16
CA GLN A 279 -5.02 -22.26 19.49
C GLN A 279 -5.23 -20.87 18.85
N ALA A 280 -4.70 -19.81 19.47
CA ALA A 280 -4.78 -18.45 18.94
C ALA A 280 -4.00 -18.31 17.64
N GLU A 281 -2.83 -18.94 17.53
CA GLU A 281 -2.05 -18.97 16.29
C GLU A 281 -2.86 -19.61 15.15
N ALA A 282 -3.42 -20.79 15.35
CA ALA A 282 -4.26 -21.43 14.32
C ALA A 282 -5.47 -20.55 13.94
N ARG A 283 -6.12 -19.91 14.92
CA ARG A 283 -7.23 -18.97 14.67
C ARG A 283 -6.82 -17.76 13.85
N ALA A 284 -5.58 -17.27 13.94
CA ALA A 284 -5.11 -16.14 13.18
C ALA A 284 -5.16 -16.41 11.68
N PHE A 285 -4.69 -17.57 11.22
CA PHE A 285 -4.75 -17.96 9.81
C PHE A 285 -6.18 -18.19 9.31
N VAL A 286 -7.01 -18.86 10.13
CA VAL A 286 -8.41 -19.08 9.80
C VAL A 286 -9.16 -17.74 9.73
N TRP A 287 -8.96 -16.85 10.71
CA TRP A 287 -9.56 -15.52 10.69
C TRP A 287 -9.17 -14.75 9.43
N ALA A 288 -7.88 -14.71 9.09
CA ALA A 288 -7.40 -14.03 7.89
C ALA A 288 -8.10 -14.54 6.62
N ALA A 289 -8.14 -15.84 6.42
CA ALA A 289 -8.74 -16.45 5.25
C ALA A 289 -10.26 -16.21 5.15
N ASP A 290 -10.97 -16.37 6.26
CA ASP A 290 -12.44 -16.29 6.31
C ASP A 290 -12.95 -14.83 6.25
N HIS A 291 -12.09 -13.84 6.56
CA HIS A 291 -12.43 -12.41 6.52
C HIS A 291 -11.81 -11.65 5.34
N GLY A 292 -11.35 -12.38 4.31
CA GLY A 292 -11.02 -11.80 3.02
C GLY A 292 -9.57 -11.30 2.89
N ALA A 293 -8.61 -11.86 3.62
CA ALA A 293 -7.22 -11.65 3.31
C ALA A 293 -6.84 -12.30 1.98
N ASP A 294 -6.08 -11.59 1.16
CA ASP A 294 -5.46 -12.13 -0.06
C ASP A 294 -4.04 -12.62 0.22
N VAL A 295 -3.33 -11.90 1.07
CA VAL A 295 -1.93 -12.15 1.46
C VAL A 295 -1.86 -12.22 2.97
N ILE A 296 -1.08 -13.16 3.50
CA ILE A 296 -0.80 -13.30 4.94
C ILE A 296 0.71 -13.20 5.15
N SER A 297 1.16 -12.25 5.95
CA SER A 297 2.56 -12.01 6.28
C SER A 297 2.83 -12.33 7.75
N CYS A 298 3.82 -13.20 7.99
CA CYS A 298 4.24 -13.66 9.31
C CYS A 298 5.74 -13.40 9.49
N SER A 299 6.08 -12.41 10.31
CA SER A 299 7.47 -12.02 10.56
C SER A 299 7.98 -12.58 11.91
N TRP A 300 7.63 -13.82 12.20
CA TRP A 300 7.96 -14.54 13.42
C TRP A 300 8.13 -16.03 13.13
N GLY A 301 8.78 -16.75 14.03
CA GLY A 301 9.03 -18.18 13.94
C GLY A 301 9.59 -18.77 15.24
N PRO A 302 10.16 -19.96 15.18
CA PRO A 302 10.94 -20.52 16.29
C PRO A 302 12.09 -19.60 16.69
N PRO A 303 12.58 -19.67 17.95
CA PRO A 303 13.77 -18.94 18.35
C PRO A 303 15.00 -19.36 17.55
N ASP A 304 15.66 -18.39 16.95
CA ASP A 304 16.91 -18.55 16.22
C ASP A 304 18.12 -18.66 17.18
N GLY A 305 19.20 -19.28 16.72
CA GLY A 305 20.52 -19.17 17.33
C GLY A 305 21.08 -17.74 17.20
N ALA A 306 22.03 -17.39 18.05
CA ALA A 306 22.69 -16.10 17.96
C ALA A 306 23.57 -16.06 16.70
N TRP A 307 23.17 -15.30 15.66
CA TRP A 307 23.82 -15.24 14.35
C TRP A 307 25.33 -14.97 14.39
N PHE A 308 25.81 -14.27 15.44
CA PHE A 308 27.22 -13.95 15.67
C PHE A 308 27.99 -15.01 16.48
N ARG A 309 27.33 -16.10 16.89
CA ARG A 309 27.92 -17.23 17.64
C ARG A 309 27.81 -18.51 16.83
N PRO A 310 28.80 -18.86 15.99
CA PRO A 310 28.70 -20.02 15.08
C PRO A 310 28.39 -21.37 15.75
N ASN A 311 28.68 -21.50 17.05
CA ASN A 311 28.49 -22.73 17.81
C ASN A 311 27.25 -22.69 18.72
N ASP A 312 26.32 -21.76 18.49
CA ASP A 312 25.07 -21.73 19.27
C ASP A 312 24.27 -23.02 19.01
N PRO A 313 23.90 -23.76 20.06
CA PRO A 313 23.20 -25.05 19.89
C PRO A 313 21.82 -24.88 19.22
N LEU A 314 21.21 -23.70 19.27
CA LEU A 314 19.93 -23.44 18.63
C LEU A 314 20.03 -23.52 17.10
N HIS A 315 21.19 -23.23 16.48
CA HIS A 315 21.39 -23.33 15.03
C HIS A 315 21.05 -24.70 14.43
N ASN A 316 21.11 -25.76 15.23
CA ASN A 316 20.83 -27.12 14.79
C ASN A 316 19.49 -27.67 15.31
N LYS A 317 18.69 -26.83 15.95
CA LYS A 317 17.42 -27.23 16.55
C LYS A 317 16.32 -27.27 15.50
N VAL A 318 15.85 -28.47 15.18
CA VAL A 318 14.69 -28.64 14.29
C VAL A 318 13.40 -28.39 15.06
N VAL A 319 12.60 -27.42 14.62
CA VAL A 319 11.27 -27.14 15.15
C VAL A 319 10.21 -27.51 14.11
N ARG A 320 9.36 -28.48 14.43
CA ARG A 320 8.32 -28.94 13.51
C ARG A 320 7.11 -28.01 13.54
N LEU A 321 6.49 -27.77 12.39
CA LEU A 321 5.22 -27.08 12.30
C LEU A 321 4.13 -27.87 13.04
N PRO A 322 3.48 -27.27 14.06
CA PRO A 322 2.40 -27.92 14.80
C PRO A 322 1.24 -28.32 13.88
N ALA A 323 0.60 -29.45 14.14
CA ALA A 323 -0.47 -29.96 13.27
C ALA A 323 -1.67 -28.98 13.18
N SER A 324 -2.01 -28.31 14.27
CA SER A 324 -3.07 -27.29 14.31
C SER A 324 -2.78 -26.13 13.37
N THR A 325 -1.56 -25.59 13.43
CA THR A 325 -1.12 -24.48 12.58
C THR A 325 -1.00 -24.91 11.12
N ARG A 326 -0.46 -26.11 10.88
CA ARG A 326 -0.41 -26.67 9.52
C ARG A 326 -1.79 -26.74 8.88
N LEU A 327 -2.78 -27.26 9.60
CA LEU A 327 -4.16 -27.35 9.11
C LEU A 327 -4.79 -25.98 8.90
N ALA A 328 -4.47 -24.98 9.73
CA ALA A 328 -4.94 -23.61 9.57
C ALA A 328 -4.32 -22.91 8.34
N ILE A 329 -3.01 -23.10 8.09
CA ILE A 329 -2.36 -22.64 6.86
C ILE A 329 -2.97 -23.37 5.64
N GLU A 330 -3.19 -24.68 5.73
CA GLU A 330 -3.85 -25.44 4.66
C GLU A 330 -5.26 -24.93 4.37
N HIS A 331 -6.04 -24.56 5.40
CA HIS A 331 -7.33 -23.88 5.23
C HIS A 331 -7.15 -22.55 4.46
N ALA A 332 -6.21 -21.71 4.88
CA ALA A 332 -5.97 -20.42 4.23
C ALA A 332 -5.61 -20.56 2.75
N VAL A 333 -4.71 -21.50 2.39
CA VAL A 333 -4.28 -21.71 0.99
C VAL A 333 -5.27 -22.50 0.13
N THR A 334 -6.34 -23.06 0.72
CA THR A 334 -7.34 -23.84 -0.03
C THR A 334 -8.73 -23.19 -0.05
N LYS A 335 -9.10 -22.47 1.00
CA LYS A 335 -10.42 -21.86 1.15
C LYS A 335 -10.42 -20.34 0.98
N GLY A 336 -9.31 -19.67 1.33
CA GLY A 336 -9.18 -18.22 1.12
C GLY A 336 -9.39 -17.81 -0.33
N ARG A 337 -9.72 -16.54 -0.54
CA ARG A 337 -9.90 -15.94 -1.87
C ARG A 337 -10.88 -16.75 -2.78
N GLY A 338 -11.96 -17.25 -2.21
CA GLY A 338 -12.94 -18.03 -2.97
C GLY A 338 -12.39 -19.35 -3.56
N GLY A 339 -11.41 -19.97 -2.91
CA GLY A 339 -10.79 -21.24 -3.33
C GLY A 339 -9.47 -21.06 -4.09
N LYS A 340 -9.05 -19.84 -4.46
CA LYS A 340 -7.74 -19.56 -5.08
C LYS A 340 -6.60 -19.65 -4.06
N GLY A 341 -6.93 -19.53 -2.78
CA GLY A 341 -6.03 -19.57 -1.63
C GLY A 341 -5.32 -18.25 -1.33
N CYS A 342 -5.17 -17.94 -0.04
CA CYS A 342 -4.31 -16.85 0.40
C CYS A 342 -2.85 -17.18 0.09
N VAL A 343 -2.06 -16.17 -0.27
CA VAL A 343 -0.60 -16.32 -0.38
C VAL A 343 0.00 -16.08 0.99
N VAL A 344 0.65 -17.09 1.57
CA VAL A 344 1.22 -17.03 2.92
C VAL A 344 2.74 -16.89 2.83
N LEU A 345 3.28 -15.88 3.51
CA LEU A 345 4.72 -15.62 3.57
C LEU A 345 5.22 -15.70 5.00
N PHE A 346 6.43 -16.23 5.18
CA PHE A 346 7.16 -16.22 6.44
C PHE A 346 8.54 -15.61 6.27
N ALA A 347 8.99 -14.88 7.28
CA ALA A 347 10.39 -14.51 7.42
C ALA A 347 11.25 -15.76 7.54
N ALA A 348 12.43 -15.78 6.90
CA ALA A 348 13.28 -16.97 6.90
C ALA A 348 13.98 -17.23 8.24
N GLY A 349 14.10 -16.20 9.12
CA GLY A 349 14.84 -16.24 10.37
C GLY A 349 16.12 -15.39 10.36
N ASN A 350 16.67 -15.14 11.56
CA ASN A 350 17.78 -14.20 11.77
C ASN A 350 18.95 -14.84 12.52
N GLY A 351 19.08 -16.15 12.47
CA GLY A 351 20.11 -16.92 13.15
C GLY A 351 21.40 -17.10 12.35
N ASN A 352 21.44 -16.72 11.06
CA ASN A 352 22.49 -17.14 10.15
C ASN A 352 22.62 -18.68 10.10
N GLU A 353 21.48 -19.37 10.10
CA GLU A 353 21.32 -20.81 10.21
C GLU A 353 20.46 -21.39 9.10
N SER A 354 20.17 -22.68 9.17
CA SER A 354 19.35 -23.34 8.15
C SER A 354 17.86 -23.11 8.38
N VAL A 355 17.19 -22.37 7.47
CA VAL A 355 15.75 -22.25 7.43
C VAL A 355 15.03 -23.62 7.27
N ASP A 356 15.71 -24.63 6.78
CA ASP A 356 15.13 -25.98 6.64
C ASP A 356 14.85 -26.64 8.00
N ASN A 357 15.41 -26.09 9.09
CA ASN A 357 15.14 -26.50 10.47
C ASN A 357 13.88 -25.83 11.05
N ASP A 358 13.40 -24.74 10.44
CA ASP A 358 12.15 -24.07 10.80
C ASP A 358 10.97 -24.67 10.03
N GLY A 359 10.12 -25.41 10.72
CA GLY A 359 8.95 -26.04 10.10
C GLY A 359 7.87 -25.08 9.62
N TYR A 360 7.90 -23.79 10.03
CA TYR A 360 6.98 -22.77 9.55
C TYR A 360 7.45 -22.23 8.20
N ALA A 361 8.64 -21.63 8.13
CA ALA A 361 9.18 -21.04 6.93
C ALA A 361 9.51 -22.11 5.86
N SER A 362 9.90 -23.32 6.26
CA SER A 362 10.16 -24.42 5.32
C SER A 362 8.92 -25.18 4.82
N PHE A 363 7.72 -24.82 5.30
CA PHE A 363 6.51 -25.49 4.84
C PHE A 363 6.25 -25.23 3.35
N ALA A 364 6.09 -26.29 2.56
CA ALA A 364 6.03 -26.18 1.09
C ALA A 364 4.92 -25.26 0.53
N LYS A 365 3.87 -25.00 1.33
CA LYS A 365 2.75 -24.16 0.93
C LYS A 365 2.90 -22.67 1.29
N VAL A 366 4.05 -22.27 1.85
CA VAL A 366 4.38 -20.88 2.15
C VAL A 366 5.55 -20.38 1.32
N ILE A 367 5.84 -19.10 1.40
CA ILE A 367 6.98 -18.44 0.76
C ILE A 367 7.93 -17.98 1.87
N ALA A 368 9.10 -18.60 1.98
CA ALA A 368 10.16 -18.15 2.88
C ALA A 368 10.94 -16.99 2.27
N VAL A 369 11.08 -15.89 3.00
CA VAL A 369 11.71 -14.66 2.54
C VAL A 369 12.99 -14.36 3.31
N ALA A 370 14.14 -14.40 2.62
CA ALA A 370 15.44 -14.03 3.14
C ALA A 370 15.68 -12.51 3.06
N ALA A 371 16.66 -12.01 3.83
CA ALA A 371 17.07 -10.62 3.80
C ALA A 371 18.32 -10.40 2.94
N CYS A 372 18.31 -9.34 2.11
CA CYS A 372 19.49 -8.83 1.42
C CYS A 372 19.70 -7.34 1.76
N ASN A 373 20.97 -6.94 1.85
CA ASN A 373 21.37 -5.62 2.30
C ASN A 373 21.42 -4.56 1.19
N ASP A 374 21.77 -3.36 1.55
CA ASP A 374 21.88 -2.16 0.70
C ASP A 374 23.04 -2.20 -0.31
N THR A 375 23.88 -3.23 -0.26
CA THR A 375 24.90 -3.54 -1.29
C THR A 375 24.50 -4.70 -2.21
N GLY A 376 23.29 -5.24 -2.04
CA GLY A 376 22.78 -6.38 -2.83
C GLY A 376 23.35 -7.73 -2.42
N LYS A 377 23.84 -7.86 -1.18
CA LYS A 377 24.35 -9.11 -0.61
C LYS A 377 23.43 -9.61 0.50
N ARG A 378 23.60 -10.87 0.91
CA ARG A 378 22.84 -11.43 2.04
C ARG A 378 23.16 -10.66 3.32
N SER A 379 22.17 -10.24 4.05
CA SER A 379 22.35 -9.69 5.39
C SER A 379 22.99 -10.73 6.30
N VAL A 380 23.94 -10.31 7.15
CA VAL A 380 24.80 -11.22 7.91
C VAL A 380 24.04 -12.23 8.77
N TYR A 381 22.89 -11.82 9.26
CA TYR A 381 22.01 -12.62 10.12
C TYR A 381 21.02 -13.50 9.35
N SER A 382 20.72 -13.19 8.07
CA SER A 382 19.63 -13.88 7.37
C SER A 382 19.86 -15.39 7.28
N ASP A 383 18.83 -16.16 7.61
CA ASP A 383 18.84 -17.59 7.42
C ASP A 383 18.89 -17.97 5.94
N PHE A 384 19.34 -19.19 5.68
CA PHE A 384 19.60 -19.72 4.35
C PHE A 384 19.19 -21.20 4.26
N GLY A 385 18.97 -21.71 3.08
CA GLY A 385 18.62 -23.11 2.85
C GLY A 385 17.71 -23.30 1.64
N LYS A 386 17.32 -24.54 1.40
CA LYS A 386 16.53 -24.94 0.23
C LYS A 386 15.13 -24.36 0.23
N ALA A 387 14.59 -24.07 1.43
CA ALA A 387 13.25 -23.54 1.56
C ALA A 387 13.15 -22.04 1.23
N VAL A 388 14.26 -21.28 1.24
CA VAL A 388 14.26 -19.87 0.82
C VAL A 388 13.69 -19.75 -0.59
N TRP A 389 12.65 -18.92 -0.76
CA TRP A 389 12.02 -18.73 -2.06
C TRP A 389 12.52 -17.49 -2.80
N CYS A 390 12.67 -16.41 -2.07
CA CYS A 390 13.21 -15.15 -2.58
C CYS A 390 13.86 -14.36 -1.46
N ALA A 391 14.62 -13.33 -1.83
CA ALA A 391 15.12 -12.32 -0.89
C ALA A 391 14.43 -10.98 -1.14
N PHE A 392 14.36 -10.13 -0.10
CA PHE A 392 13.90 -8.75 -0.20
C PHE A 392 14.86 -7.83 0.57
N PRO A 393 15.00 -6.54 0.17
CA PRO A 393 15.89 -5.61 0.85
C PRO A 393 15.55 -5.40 2.32
N SER A 394 16.58 -5.45 3.17
CA SER A 394 16.49 -5.26 4.62
C SER A 394 17.78 -4.66 5.20
N SER A 395 17.80 -4.40 6.50
CA SER A 395 18.97 -3.93 7.25
C SER A 395 20.13 -4.93 7.22
N ASP A 396 21.29 -4.48 7.70
CA ASP A 396 22.45 -5.33 7.92
C ASP A 396 23.31 -4.78 9.08
N PHE A 397 24.30 -5.58 9.51
CA PHE A 397 25.22 -5.21 10.57
C PHE A 397 26.67 -5.48 10.17
N ARG A 398 27.58 -4.59 10.56
CA ARG A 398 29.02 -4.87 10.49
C ARG A 398 29.37 -6.02 11.42
N HIS A 399 30.14 -6.99 10.92
CA HIS A 399 30.69 -8.06 11.77
C HIS A 399 32.09 -8.45 11.34
N ALA A 400 33.08 -7.84 11.99
CA ALA A 400 34.50 -8.05 11.67
C ALA A 400 34.93 -9.52 11.75
N PRO A 401 34.51 -10.35 12.72
CA PRO A 401 34.88 -11.77 12.77
C PRO A 401 34.48 -12.58 11.51
N PHE A 402 33.41 -12.18 10.81
CA PHE A 402 32.99 -12.80 9.55
C PHE A 402 33.52 -12.07 8.32
N GLY A 403 34.35 -11.03 8.50
CA GLY A 403 34.77 -10.16 7.40
C GLY A 403 33.61 -9.39 6.75
N HIS A 404 32.46 -9.28 7.44
CA HIS A 404 31.28 -8.64 6.91
C HIS A 404 31.37 -7.11 7.05
N PRO A 405 31.23 -6.34 5.95
CA PRO A 405 31.39 -4.90 5.97
C PRO A 405 30.23 -4.22 6.67
N ALA A 406 30.42 -2.94 7.03
CA ALA A 406 29.34 -2.10 7.49
C ALA A 406 28.35 -1.84 6.35
N PRO A 407 27.02 -1.78 6.65
CA PRO A 407 26.03 -1.34 5.70
C PRO A 407 26.21 0.15 5.34
N LEU A 408 25.62 0.57 4.23
CA LEU A 408 25.62 1.96 3.78
C LEU A 408 24.52 2.78 4.47
N THR A 409 23.52 2.12 5.02
CA THR A 409 22.30 2.73 5.61
C THR A 409 22.07 2.21 7.04
N PRO A 410 21.36 2.96 7.89
CA PRO A 410 21.00 2.50 9.23
C PRO A 410 20.12 1.24 9.21
N GLY A 411 19.12 1.21 8.33
CA GLY A 411 18.16 0.12 8.23
C GLY A 411 17.01 0.51 7.30
N ILE A 412 15.82 -0.03 7.57
CA ILE A 412 14.62 0.21 6.79
C ILE A 412 13.81 1.35 7.41
N TRP A 413 13.60 2.41 6.62
CA TRP A 413 12.68 3.48 6.99
C TRP A 413 11.23 3.00 6.84
N THR A 414 10.50 3.01 7.95
CA THR A 414 9.10 2.59 8.00
C THR A 414 8.31 3.31 9.10
N VAL A 415 7.03 2.99 9.19
CA VAL A 415 6.14 3.43 10.26
C VAL A 415 6.61 2.86 11.60
N ASP A 416 6.48 3.65 12.66
CA ASP A 416 6.67 3.23 14.04
C ASP A 416 5.38 3.47 14.84
N ARG A 417 5.29 2.98 16.06
CA ARG A 417 4.22 3.37 16.98
C ARG A 417 4.31 4.87 17.25
N ARG A 418 3.17 5.55 17.25
CA ARG A 418 3.13 7.00 17.45
C ARG A 418 3.71 7.41 18.79
N GLY A 419 4.52 8.45 18.77
CA GLY A 419 5.09 9.05 19.97
C GLY A 419 6.36 8.37 20.40
N ARG A 420 6.47 7.99 21.69
CA ARG A 420 7.72 7.49 22.27
C ARG A 420 7.69 6.00 22.66
N ASP A 421 6.65 5.31 22.31
CA ASP A 421 6.42 3.92 22.72
C ASP A 421 6.96 2.90 21.71
N GLY A 422 7.47 3.38 20.55
CA GLY A 422 8.01 2.57 19.46
C GLY A 422 9.52 2.32 19.54
N TYR A 423 10.11 1.88 18.44
CA TYR A 423 11.56 1.74 18.25
C TYR A 423 12.27 3.10 18.35
N ASN A 424 11.65 4.14 17.81
CA ASN A 424 12.15 5.51 17.85
C ASN A 424 11.42 6.31 18.94
N SER A 425 12.07 6.53 20.07
CA SER A 425 11.52 7.35 21.16
C SER A 425 11.59 8.87 20.93
N GLY A 426 11.62 9.31 19.65
CA GLY A 426 11.70 10.71 19.24
C GLY A 426 13.13 11.20 18.98
N ASN A 427 14.05 10.28 18.68
CA ASN A 427 15.40 10.60 18.25
C ASN A 427 15.45 10.81 16.72
N PRO A 428 15.82 12.00 16.21
CA PRO A 428 15.95 12.26 14.78
C PRO A 428 17.00 11.39 14.07
N ASP A 429 17.97 10.84 14.77
CA ASP A 429 18.98 9.95 14.21
C ASP A 429 18.45 8.53 14.01
N SER A 430 17.39 8.15 14.75
CA SER A 430 16.73 6.84 14.66
C SER A 430 15.42 6.86 13.88
N GLY A 431 15.05 8.03 13.30
CA GLY A 431 13.81 8.19 12.57
C GLY A 431 13.37 9.64 12.46
N ASP A 432 12.12 9.95 12.84
CA ASP A 432 11.67 11.33 12.96
C ASP A 432 11.65 11.81 14.41
N GLY A 433 11.71 13.13 14.60
CA GLY A 433 11.74 13.73 15.95
C GLY A 433 10.42 13.58 16.73
N ALA A 434 9.34 13.14 16.10
CA ALA A 434 8.05 12.87 16.73
C ALA A 434 7.89 11.41 17.19
N GLY A 435 8.78 10.51 16.77
CA GLY A 435 8.72 9.08 17.09
C GLY A 435 7.63 8.33 16.34
N ASN A 436 7.23 8.81 15.16
CA ASN A 436 6.20 8.16 14.34
C ASN A 436 6.81 7.26 13.24
N TYR A 437 8.08 7.43 12.96
CA TYR A 437 8.85 6.67 11.96
C TYR A 437 10.20 6.27 12.52
N THR A 438 10.65 5.07 12.14
CA THR A 438 11.98 4.56 12.46
C THR A 438 12.80 4.35 11.19
N ASN A 439 14.13 4.46 11.28
CA ASN A 439 15.07 4.09 10.23
C ASN A 439 15.89 2.83 10.60
N ASP A 440 15.60 2.21 11.73
CA ASP A 440 16.36 1.09 12.30
C ASP A 440 15.57 -0.24 12.28
N PHE A 441 14.50 -0.31 11.49
CA PHE A 441 13.77 -1.56 11.30
C PHE A 441 14.52 -2.48 10.35
N GLY A 442 14.47 -3.79 10.60
CA GLY A 442 15.27 -4.74 9.83
C GLY A 442 14.88 -6.20 10.03
N GLY A 443 15.89 -7.08 9.94
CA GLY A 443 15.68 -8.51 10.00
C GLY A 443 15.00 -9.06 8.75
N THR A 444 14.85 -10.37 8.67
CA THR A 444 13.92 -10.99 7.73
C THR A 444 12.47 -10.56 8.02
N SER A 445 12.26 -9.95 9.19
CA SER A 445 11.01 -9.31 9.61
C SER A 445 10.59 -8.12 8.76
N SER A 446 11.52 -7.33 8.19
CA SER A 446 11.17 -6.29 7.21
C SER A 446 11.11 -6.84 5.79
N ALA A 447 11.88 -7.88 5.48
CA ALA A 447 11.90 -8.49 4.16
C ALA A 447 10.57 -9.20 3.83
N CYS A 448 10.00 -9.91 4.78
CA CYS A 448 8.75 -10.65 4.61
C CYS A 448 7.55 -9.74 4.23
N PRO A 449 7.22 -8.69 4.98
CA PRO A 449 6.12 -7.79 4.61
C PRO A 449 6.41 -7.01 3.32
N GLY A 450 7.69 -6.74 3.01
CA GLY A 450 8.08 -6.17 1.73
C GLY A 450 7.71 -7.09 0.55
N ALA A 451 8.04 -8.37 0.65
CA ALA A 451 7.64 -9.37 -0.35
C ALA A 451 6.12 -9.57 -0.38
N ALA A 452 5.43 -9.53 0.78
CA ALA A 452 3.97 -9.58 0.86
C ALA A 452 3.32 -8.41 0.12
N GLY A 453 3.89 -7.22 0.22
CA GLY A 453 3.48 -6.06 -0.57
C GLY A 453 3.65 -6.29 -2.08
N VAL A 454 4.75 -6.91 -2.54
CA VAL A 454 4.92 -7.26 -3.97
C VAL A 454 3.85 -8.25 -4.41
N VAL A 455 3.53 -9.27 -3.60
CA VAL A 455 2.43 -10.20 -3.88
C VAL A 455 1.09 -9.44 -4.01
N ALA A 456 0.85 -8.45 -3.15
CA ALA A 456 -0.36 -7.63 -3.25
C ALA A 456 -0.38 -6.80 -4.54
N LEU A 457 0.75 -6.26 -5.00
CA LEU A 457 0.84 -5.60 -6.31
C LEU A 457 0.50 -6.57 -7.45
N VAL A 458 1.01 -7.81 -7.42
CA VAL A 458 0.72 -8.87 -8.39
C VAL A 458 -0.78 -9.18 -8.43
N LEU A 459 -1.39 -9.42 -7.27
CA LEU A 459 -2.82 -9.76 -7.16
C LEU A 459 -3.75 -8.61 -7.53
N SER A 460 -3.32 -7.35 -7.36
CA SER A 460 -4.11 -6.19 -7.81
C SER A 460 -4.16 -6.06 -9.34
N VAL A 461 -3.20 -6.62 -10.06
CA VAL A 461 -3.18 -6.67 -11.52
C VAL A 461 -3.90 -7.91 -12.06
N ASN A 462 -3.76 -9.02 -11.35
CA ASN A 462 -4.42 -10.27 -11.72
C ASN A 462 -4.97 -10.99 -10.47
N PRO A 463 -6.21 -10.67 -10.07
CA PRO A 463 -6.85 -11.26 -8.89
C PRO A 463 -7.24 -12.73 -9.08
N ASP A 464 -7.11 -13.26 -10.29
CA ASP A 464 -7.50 -14.64 -10.60
C ASP A 464 -6.42 -15.67 -10.34
N LEU A 465 -5.16 -15.25 -10.16
CA LEU A 465 -4.06 -16.15 -9.85
C LEU A 465 -4.29 -16.91 -8.54
N ALA A 466 -4.14 -18.23 -8.58
CA ALA A 466 -4.10 -19.07 -7.39
C ALA A 466 -2.77 -18.85 -6.62
N TRP A 467 -2.75 -19.17 -5.34
CA TRP A 467 -1.58 -18.96 -4.47
C TRP A 467 -0.30 -19.60 -5.02
N HIS A 468 -0.40 -20.81 -5.59
CA HIS A 468 0.76 -21.53 -6.17
C HIS A 468 1.22 -20.90 -7.48
N GLU A 469 0.31 -20.36 -8.30
CA GLU A 469 0.67 -19.61 -9.52
C GLU A 469 1.40 -18.33 -9.18
N VAL A 470 0.96 -17.61 -8.12
CA VAL A 470 1.71 -16.44 -7.61
C VAL A 470 3.10 -16.88 -7.15
N LYS A 471 3.19 -17.93 -6.32
CA LYS A 471 4.48 -18.47 -5.84
C LYS A 471 5.42 -18.82 -7.00
N ASP A 472 4.92 -19.45 -8.05
CA ASP A 472 5.71 -19.81 -9.23
C ASP A 472 6.09 -18.58 -10.08
N LEU A 473 5.21 -17.61 -10.24
CA LEU A 473 5.49 -16.36 -10.94
C LEU A 473 6.66 -15.61 -10.32
N LEU A 474 6.75 -15.58 -8.98
CA LEU A 474 7.85 -14.89 -8.28
C LEU A 474 9.23 -15.46 -8.65
N LYS A 475 9.37 -16.72 -9.03
CA LYS A 475 10.66 -17.29 -9.50
C LYS A 475 11.25 -16.49 -10.65
N GLY A 476 10.43 -16.18 -11.64
CA GLY A 476 10.82 -15.41 -12.81
C GLY A 476 10.95 -13.90 -12.57
N ALA A 477 10.47 -13.44 -11.42
CA ALA A 477 10.48 -12.02 -11.06
C ALA A 477 11.61 -11.62 -10.11
N CYS A 478 12.60 -12.47 -9.92
CA CYS A 478 13.74 -12.23 -9.04
C CYS A 478 15.00 -11.86 -9.81
N ASP A 479 15.68 -10.80 -9.40
CA ASP A 479 17.00 -10.41 -9.88
C ASP A 479 18.08 -11.32 -9.27
N LYS A 480 18.97 -11.86 -10.08
CA LYS A 480 20.11 -12.67 -9.62
C LYS A 480 21.19 -11.76 -9.03
N ILE A 481 21.03 -11.39 -7.76
CA ILE A 481 22.02 -10.57 -7.04
C ILE A 481 23.20 -11.40 -6.57
N ASP A 482 24.36 -10.75 -6.33
CA ASP A 482 25.59 -11.39 -5.84
C ASP A 482 25.90 -12.74 -6.56
N PRO A 483 26.07 -12.77 -7.89
CA PRO A 483 26.12 -14.02 -8.65
C PRO A 483 27.26 -14.95 -8.22
N GLN A 484 28.35 -14.41 -7.67
CA GLN A 484 29.48 -15.20 -7.17
C GLN A 484 29.18 -15.79 -5.78
N GLY A 485 28.68 -14.96 -4.84
CA GLY A 485 28.36 -15.40 -3.48
C GLY A 485 27.06 -16.20 -3.40
N GLY A 486 26.12 -15.95 -4.31
CA GLY A 486 24.81 -16.60 -4.36
C GLY A 486 24.86 -18.06 -4.82
N ARG A 487 25.82 -18.43 -5.68
CA ARG A 487 26.01 -19.80 -6.17
C ARG A 487 24.70 -20.43 -6.67
N TYR A 488 24.02 -19.73 -7.59
CA TYR A 488 22.76 -20.21 -8.18
C TYR A 488 22.95 -21.53 -8.94
N GLY A 489 22.11 -22.52 -8.65
CA GLY A 489 22.08 -23.81 -9.32
C GLY A 489 21.53 -23.73 -10.75
N ALA A 490 21.49 -24.87 -11.43
CA ALA A 490 20.97 -24.97 -12.81
C ALA A 490 19.46 -24.63 -12.89
N ASP A 491 18.73 -24.84 -11.80
CA ASP A 491 17.32 -24.46 -11.61
C ASP A 491 17.12 -22.96 -11.30
N GLY A 492 18.23 -22.22 -11.19
CA GLY A 492 18.24 -20.80 -10.84
C GLY A 492 18.00 -20.51 -9.35
N HIS A 493 18.04 -21.52 -8.47
CA HIS A 493 17.90 -21.37 -7.03
C HIS A 493 19.25 -21.21 -6.33
N SER A 494 19.25 -20.43 -5.24
CA SER A 494 20.38 -20.23 -4.31
C SER A 494 19.90 -20.46 -2.89
N ASP A 495 20.65 -21.21 -2.09
CA ASP A 495 20.34 -21.37 -0.67
C ASP A 495 20.32 -20.03 0.10
N LYS A 496 21.02 -18.98 -0.41
CA LYS A 496 21.10 -17.67 0.23
C LYS A 496 19.99 -16.70 -0.15
N TYR A 497 19.50 -16.82 -1.38
CA TYR A 497 18.61 -15.82 -1.99
C TYR A 497 17.35 -16.44 -2.60
N GLY A 498 17.15 -17.75 -2.50
CA GLY A 498 16.13 -18.44 -3.26
C GLY A 498 16.32 -18.19 -4.75
N TYR A 499 15.29 -17.76 -5.45
CA TYR A 499 15.38 -17.38 -6.86
C TYR A 499 16.02 -16.00 -7.11
N GLY A 500 16.39 -15.26 -6.06
CA GLY A 500 17.06 -13.96 -6.11
C GLY A 500 16.30 -12.87 -5.34
N ARG A 501 16.73 -11.60 -5.52
CA ARG A 501 16.03 -10.44 -4.94
C ARG A 501 14.76 -10.17 -5.75
N LEU A 502 13.62 -10.17 -5.07
CA LEU A 502 12.32 -9.93 -5.70
C LEU A 502 12.25 -8.52 -6.31
N ASN A 503 11.81 -8.44 -7.57
CA ASN A 503 11.65 -7.21 -8.34
C ASN A 503 10.16 -6.96 -8.61
N ALA A 504 9.61 -5.93 -7.96
CA ALA A 504 8.19 -5.61 -8.02
C ALA A 504 7.71 -5.27 -9.43
N LEU A 505 8.49 -4.51 -10.22
CA LEU A 505 8.08 -4.15 -11.59
C LEU A 505 8.02 -5.38 -12.49
N THR A 506 9.03 -6.27 -12.39
CA THR A 506 9.06 -7.52 -13.16
C THR A 506 7.89 -8.42 -12.77
N ALA A 507 7.59 -8.55 -11.46
CA ALA A 507 6.47 -9.35 -10.97
C ALA A 507 5.12 -8.84 -11.49
N VAL A 508 4.87 -7.54 -11.39
CA VAL A 508 3.63 -6.91 -11.85
C VAL A 508 3.45 -7.05 -13.37
N ARG A 509 4.53 -6.92 -14.14
CA ARG A 509 4.48 -7.10 -15.61
C ARG A 509 4.18 -8.55 -15.98
N ALA A 510 4.77 -9.51 -15.29
CA ALA A 510 4.53 -10.93 -15.50
C ALA A 510 3.10 -11.37 -15.13
N ALA A 511 2.46 -10.67 -14.19
CA ALA A 511 1.09 -10.96 -13.76
C ALA A 511 0.01 -10.51 -14.74
N ARG A 512 0.32 -9.61 -15.69
CA ARG A 512 -0.68 -9.11 -16.64
C ARG A 512 -1.27 -10.26 -17.45
N PRO A 513 -2.60 -10.36 -17.55
CA PRO A 513 -3.22 -11.31 -18.46
C PRO A 513 -2.68 -11.08 -19.89
N ALA A 514 -2.43 -12.17 -20.62
CA ALA A 514 -2.08 -12.07 -22.03
C ALA A 514 -3.22 -11.34 -22.77
N VAL A 515 -2.88 -10.25 -23.47
CA VAL A 515 -3.84 -9.59 -24.36
C VAL A 515 -4.22 -10.63 -25.42
N PRO A 516 -5.51 -10.99 -25.58
CA PRO A 516 -5.90 -11.90 -26.67
C PRO A 516 -5.38 -11.34 -27.99
N SER A 517 -4.64 -12.14 -28.77
CA SER A 517 -4.27 -11.75 -30.12
C SER A 517 -5.54 -11.36 -30.89
N PRO A 518 -5.57 -10.24 -31.62
CA PRO A 518 -6.71 -9.91 -32.43
C PRO A 518 -6.99 -11.11 -33.34
N LEU A 519 -8.24 -11.57 -33.33
CA LEU A 519 -8.69 -12.64 -34.23
C LEU A 519 -8.29 -12.24 -35.65
N PRO A 520 -7.74 -13.17 -36.46
CA PRO A 520 -7.45 -12.88 -37.85
C PRO A 520 -8.75 -12.44 -38.51
N VAL A 521 -8.77 -11.24 -39.03
CA VAL A 521 -9.87 -10.72 -39.84
C VAL A 521 -9.98 -11.67 -41.04
N ARG A 522 -11.08 -12.45 -41.12
CA ARG A 522 -11.42 -13.25 -42.28
C ARG A 522 -12.06 -12.38 -43.37
#